data_9358931353520bf286d7ee5dd4dc7976
#
_entry.id   9358931353520bf286d7ee5dd4dc7976
#
_cell.length_a   1.000
_cell.length_b   1.000
_cell.length_c   1.000
_cell.angle_alpha   90.00
_cell.angle_beta   90.00
_cell.angle_gamma   90.00
#
_symmetry.space_group_name_H-M   'P 1'
#
loop_
_entity.id
_entity.type
_entity.pdbx_description
1 polymer ?
#
loop_
_entity_poly.entity_id
_entity_poly.type
_entity_poly.pdbx_seq_one_letter_code
_entity_poly.pdbx_strand_id
1 'polypeptide(L)'
;NVVGIAADCGYSSPRAIIRKVLKDRHLPVALYPLVRLGAILFAHFDPDSVGADTALERCRIPVLLVHGDDDRFVPCDMSREMYRRCGSKDKELLIVPTAGHGASYLVDYDRYRKTVSDFVRRTLHPEG
;
A
#
# COMPACT_ATOMS: atom_id res chain seq x y z
N ASN A 1 -21.18 -4.52 -1.69
CA ASN A 1 -20.64 -3.15 -1.78
C ASN A 1 -19.43 -3.01 -0.87
N VAL A 2 -18.33 -2.43 -1.38
CA VAL A 2 -17.17 -2.08 -0.55
C VAL A 2 -17.45 -0.72 0.09
N VAL A 3 -17.39 -0.65 1.42
CA VAL A 3 -17.72 0.58 2.18
C VAL A 3 -16.47 1.33 2.65
N GLY A 4 -15.31 0.70 2.66
CA GLY A 4 -14.03 1.30 3.00
C GLY A 4 -12.87 0.36 2.70
N ILE A 5 -11.65 0.89 2.69
CA ILE A 5 -10.41 0.15 2.42
C ILE A 5 -9.44 0.41 3.57
N ALA A 6 -8.93 -0.66 4.19
CA ALA A 6 -7.81 -0.61 5.10
C ALA A 6 -6.67 -1.46 4.52
N ALA A 7 -5.47 -0.89 4.40
CA ALA A 7 -4.30 -1.58 3.88
C ALA A 7 -3.08 -1.35 4.80
N ASP A 8 -2.40 -2.44 5.15
CA ASP A 8 -1.18 -2.41 5.95
C ASP A 8 0.00 -2.89 5.11
N CYS A 9 1.06 -2.11 5.05
CA CYS A 9 2.29 -2.35 4.29
C CYS A 9 2.05 -2.62 2.79
N GLY A 10 1.03 -1.98 2.19
CA GLY A 10 0.72 -2.12 0.78
C GLY A 10 1.75 -1.45 -0.14
N TYR A 11 2.05 -2.06 -1.29
CA TYR A 11 2.86 -1.45 -2.33
C TYR A 11 1.99 -0.65 -3.33
N SER A 12 2.56 0.41 -3.90
CA SER A 12 1.84 1.32 -4.80
C SER A 12 1.45 0.66 -6.13
N SER A 13 2.34 -0.18 -6.69
CA SER A 13 2.06 -0.95 -7.91
C SER A 13 3.01 -2.14 -8.05
N PRO A 14 2.61 -3.21 -8.77
CA PRO A 14 3.50 -4.33 -9.09
C PRO A 14 4.76 -3.89 -9.80
N ARG A 15 4.66 -2.93 -10.73
CA ARG A 15 5.81 -2.32 -11.42
C ARG A 15 6.81 -1.72 -10.42
N ALA A 16 6.32 -0.95 -9.46
CA ALA A 16 7.18 -0.26 -8.49
C ALA A 16 7.93 -1.25 -7.60
N ILE A 17 7.24 -2.28 -7.09
CA ILE A 17 7.86 -3.28 -6.21
C ILE A 17 8.85 -4.18 -6.98
N ILE A 18 8.54 -4.58 -8.22
CA ILE A 18 9.48 -5.37 -9.05
C ILE A 18 10.77 -4.57 -9.31
N ARG A 19 10.64 -3.28 -9.68
CA ARG A 19 11.82 -2.43 -9.90
C ARG A 19 12.64 -2.22 -8.63
N LYS A 20 11.99 -2.13 -7.46
CA LYS A 20 12.67 -2.10 -6.16
C LYS A 20 13.43 -3.40 -5.90
N VAL A 21 12.80 -4.56 -6.11
CA VAL A 21 13.46 -5.87 -5.93
C VAL A 21 14.66 -6.02 -6.86
N LEU A 22 14.57 -5.59 -8.12
CA LEU A 22 15.73 -5.59 -9.02
C LEU A 22 16.89 -4.77 -8.44
N LYS A 23 16.61 -3.57 -7.93
CA LYS A 23 17.64 -2.71 -7.28
C LYS A 23 18.26 -3.39 -6.06
N ASP A 24 17.44 -3.97 -5.17
CA ASP A 24 17.90 -4.65 -3.96
C ASP A 24 18.79 -5.86 -4.27
N ARG A 25 18.55 -6.52 -5.40
CA ARG A 25 19.36 -7.63 -5.92
C ARG A 25 20.56 -7.17 -6.74
N HIS A 26 20.84 -5.86 -6.79
CA HIS A 26 21.92 -5.25 -7.60
C HIS A 26 21.79 -5.56 -9.10
N LEU A 27 20.56 -5.83 -9.57
CA LEU A 27 20.28 -6.07 -10.98
C LEU A 27 19.91 -4.76 -11.68
N PRO A 28 20.31 -4.58 -12.96
CA PRO A 28 19.93 -3.41 -13.73
C PRO A 28 18.38 -3.29 -13.84
N VAL A 29 17.83 -2.13 -13.52
CA VAL A 29 16.39 -1.85 -13.69
C VAL A 29 15.96 -1.95 -15.16
N ALA A 30 16.91 -1.82 -16.09
CA ALA A 30 16.72 -2.06 -17.53
C ALA A 30 16.24 -3.49 -17.85
N LEU A 31 16.40 -4.46 -16.93
CA LEU A 31 15.84 -5.80 -17.08
C LEU A 31 14.31 -5.87 -16.85
N TYR A 32 13.70 -4.79 -16.34
CA TYR A 32 12.26 -4.78 -16.07
C TYR A 32 11.38 -5.20 -17.27
N PRO A 33 11.62 -4.74 -18.52
CA PRO A 33 10.82 -5.19 -19.67
C PRO A 33 10.85 -6.71 -19.88
N LEU A 34 11.97 -7.36 -19.61
CA LEU A 34 12.10 -8.82 -19.71
C LEU A 34 11.30 -9.52 -18.60
N VAL A 35 11.36 -9.02 -17.36
CA VAL A 35 10.54 -9.52 -16.25
C VAL A 35 9.06 -9.36 -16.55
N ARG A 36 8.65 -8.19 -17.07
CA ARG A 36 7.27 -7.94 -17.49
C ARG A 36 6.81 -8.91 -18.56
N LEU A 37 7.64 -9.14 -19.61
CA LEU A 37 7.33 -10.11 -20.67
C LEU A 37 7.13 -11.51 -20.08
N GLY A 38 8.01 -11.95 -19.16
CA GLY A 38 7.86 -13.22 -18.46
C GLY A 38 6.55 -13.30 -17.67
N ALA A 39 6.17 -12.25 -16.95
CA ALA A 39 4.91 -12.18 -16.21
C ALA A 39 3.69 -12.30 -17.15
N ILE A 40 3.71 -11.62 -18.30
CA ILE A 40 2.65 -11.71 -19.30
C ILE A 40 2.53 -13.12 -19.87
N LEU A 41 3.66 -13.73 -20.28
CA LEU A 41 3.66 -15.01 -20.97
C LEU A 41 3.34 -16.19 -20.05
N PHE A 42 3.86 -16.19 -18.81
CA PHE A 42 3.79 -17.34 -17.91
C PHE A 42 2.78 -17.16 -16.77
N ALA A 43 2.57 -15.93 -16.31
CA ALA A 43 1.61 -15.65 -15.23
C ALA A 43 0.30 -15.02 -15.75
N HIS A 44 0.19 -14.75 -17.05
CA HIS A 44 -0.95 -14.08 -17.68
C HIS A 44 -1.34 -12.78 -16.99
N PHE A 45 -0.33 -12.05 -16.50
CA PHE A 45 -0.48 -10.83 -15.73
C PHE A 45 0.48 -9.75 -16.23
N ASP A 46 -0.06 -8.57 -16.55
CA ASP A 46 0.77 -7.41 -16.90
C ASP A 46 0.97 -6.52 -15.67
N PRO A 47 2.19 -6.43 -15.12
CA PRO A 47 2.49 -5.58 -13.96
C PRO A 47 2.24 -4.08 -14.18
N ASP A 48 2.12 -3.63 -15.43
CA ASP A 48 1.83 -2.23 -15.76
C ASP A 48 0.32 -1.95 -15.89
N SER A 49 -0.54 -2.97 -15.90
CA SER A 49 -1.99 -2.81 -16.10
C SER A 49 -2.75 -2.36 -14.85
N VAL A 50 -2.19 -2.58 -13.67
CA VAL A 50 -2.85 -2.30 -12.38
C VAL A 50 -1.86 -1.65 -11.40
N GLY A 51 -2.39 -0.75 -10.57
CA GLY A 51 -1.67 -0.13 -9.47
C GLY A 51 -2.66 0.37 -8.42
N ALA A 52 -2.32 0.16 -7.15
CA ALA A 52 -3.12 0.68 -6.04
C ALA A 52 -3.11 2.22 -6.05
N ASP A 53 -1.99 2.82 -6.44
CA ASP A 53 -1.83 4.27 -6.57
C ASP A 53 -2.84 4.88 -7.54
N THR A 54 -2.96 4.31 -8.76
CA THR A 54 -3.91 4.78 -9.78
C THR A 54 -5.36 4.47 -9.43
N ALA A 55 -5.63 3.33 -8.77
CA ALA A 55 -6.96 2.99 -8.28
C ALA A 55 -7.41 3.96 -7.17
N LEU A 56 -6.51 4.30 -6.24
CA LEU A 56 -6.79 5.22 -5.15
C LEU A 56 -7.07 6.65 -5.62
N GLU A 57 -6.51 7.11 -6.73
CA GLU A 57 -6.82 8.44 -7.29
C GLU A 57 -8.32 8.63 -7.56
N ARG A 58 -8.99 7.56 -7.98
CA ARG A 58 -10.42 7.54 -8.28
C ARG A 58 -11.27 7.11 -7.10
N CYS A 59 -10.66 6.71 -5.98
CA CYS A 59 -11.36 6.27 -4.79
C CYS A 59 -12.16 7.41 -4.16
N ARG A 60 -13.38 7.11 -3.71
CA ARG A 60 -14.28 8.06 -3.03
C ARG A 60 -14.81 7.54 -1.71
N ILE A 61 -14.52 6.27 -1.39
CA ILE A 61 -14.88 5.65 -0.10
C ILE A 61 -13.75 5.87 0.91
N PRO A 62 -14.00 5.73 2.23
CA PRO A 62 -12.98 5.85 3.27
C PRO A 62 -11.75 4.95 3.04
N VAL A 63 -10.56 5.48 3.31
CA VAL A 63 -9.28 4.76 3.14
C VAL A 63 -8.40 4.95 4.36
N LEU A 64 -7.94 3.84 4.94
CA LEU A 64 -6.89 3.81 5.95
C LEU A 64 -5.66 3.10 5.37
N LEU A 65 -4.52 3.78 5.39
CA LEU A 65 -3.22 3.20 5.09
C LEU A 65 -2.40 3.12 6.37
N VAL A 66 -1.81 1.96 6.62
CA VAL A 66 -0.88 1.74 7.74
C VAL A 66 0.46 1.30 7.19
N HIS A 67 1.58 1.77 7.75
CA HIS A 67 2.91 1.36 7.32
C HIS A 67 3.94 1.54 8.44
N GLY A 68 4.88 0.60 8.53
CA GLY A 68 6.06 0.77 9.36
C GLY A 68 7.13 1.60 8.65
N ASP A 69 7.81 2.51 9.35
CA ASP A 69 8.81 3.37 8.71
C ASP A 69 10.17 2.68 8.48
N ASP A 70 10.46 1.55 9.17
CA ASP A 70 11.63 0.68 8.90
C ASP A 70 11.30 -0.53 8.00
N ASP A 71 10.22 -0.44 7.21
CA ASP A 71 9.88 -1.49 6.25
C ASP A 71 10.90 -1.51 5.09
N ARG A 72 11.78 -2.50 5.12
CA ARG A 72 12.84 -2.69 4.11
C ARG A 72 12.36 -3.49 2.90
N PHE A 73 11.22 -4.16 3.01
CA PHE A 73 10.65 -4.93 1.91
C PHE A 73 9.78 -4.07 1.01
N VAL A 74 8.79 -3.37 1.58
CA VAL A 74 7.96 -2.37 0.88
C VAL A 74 8.28 -1.00 1.46
N PRO A 75 8.93 -0.09 0.71
CA PRO A 75 9.27 1.22 1.22
C PRO A 75 8.04 1.99 1.71
N CYS A 76 8.12 2.55 2.93
CA CYS A 76 7.06 3.35 3.54
C CYS A 76 6.62 4.53 2.64
N ASP A 77 7.52 5.06 1.81
CA ASP A 77 7.21 6.12 0.85
C ASP A 77 6.16 5.72 -0.19
N MET A 78 5.96 4.43 -0.46
CA MET A 78 4.87 3.97 -1.32
C MET A 78 3.51 4.27 -0.70
N SER A 79 3.32 4.06 0.62
CA SER A 79 2.08 4.42 1.31
C SER A 79 1.90 5.93 1.42
N ARG A 80 2.99 6.69 1.62
CA ARG A 80 2.94 8.17 1.59
C ARG A 80 2.49 8.70 0.23
N GLU A 81 3.00 8.11 -0.85
CA GLU A 81 2.61 8.45 -2.23
C GLU A 81 1.14 8.12 -2.49
N MET A 82 0.71 6.89 -2.14
CA MET A 82 -0.67 6.46 -2.26
C MET A 82 -1.62 7.38 -1.49
N TYR A 83 -1.26 7.77 -0.26
CA TYR A 83 -2.04 8.71 0.53
C TYR A 83 -2.16 10.08 -0.15
N ARG A 84 -1.05 10.63 -0.68
CA ARG A 84 -1.08 11.94 -1.38
C ARG A 84 -2.00 11.91 -2.60
N ARG A 85 -1.94 10.83 -3.40
CA ARG A 85 -2.71 10.67 -4.64
C ARG A 85 -4.16 10.23 -4.40
N CYS A 86 -4.48 9.67 -3.23
CA CYS A 86 -5.80 9.17 -2.92
C CYS A 86 -6.87 10.27 -3.02
N GLY A 87 -7.88 10.05 -3.85
CA GLY A 87 -8.98 10.98 -4.12
C GLY A 87 -10.12 10.93 -3.10
N SER A 88 -10.06 10.05 -2.10
CA SER A 88 -11.00 10.03 -0.99
C SER A 88 -10.85 11.29 -0.12
N LYS A 89 -11.99 11.85 0.32
CA LYS A 89 -12.02 12.93 1.31
C LYS A 89 -11.82 12.41 2.73
N ASP A 90 -12.25 11.17 3.00
CA ASP A 90 -12.02 10.47 4.26
C ASP A 90 -10.85 9.50 4.08
N LYS A 91 -9.64 10.00 4.33
CA LYS A 91 -8.41 9.22 4.24
C LYS A 91 -7.51 9.45 5.43
N GLU A 92 -6.88 8.39 5.89
CA GLU A 92 -5.96 8.40 7.04
C GLU A 92 -4.70 7.61 6.71
N LEU A 93 -3.56 8.07 7.23
CA LEU A 93 -2.26 7.40 7.13
C LEU A 93 -1.66 7.27 8.52
N LEU A 94 -1.48 6.04 8.97
CA LEU A 94 -0.76 5.71 10.20
C LEU A 94 0.65 5.22 9.84
N ILE A 95 1.66 5.99 10.23
CA ILE A 95 3.06 5.55 10.17
C ILE A 95 3.48 5.14 11.58
N VAL A 96 3.97 3.90 11.71
CA VAL A 96 4.46 3.35 12.97
C VAL A 96 5.99 3.36 12.98
N PRO A 97 6.62 4.20 13.85
CA PRO A 97 8.07 4.29 13.94
C PRO A 97 8.70 2.94 14.28
N THR A 98 9.86 2.65 13.68
CA THR A 98 10.68 1.44 13.91
C THR A 98 10.02 0.12 13.53
N ALA A 99 8.79 0.13 13.02
CA ALA A 99 8.11 -1.07 12.57
C ALA A 99 8.64 -1.53 11.19
N GLY A 100 8.99 -2.80 11.09
CA GLY A 100 9.30 -3.46 9.83
C GLY A 100 8.05 -3.89 9.08
N HIS A 101 8.23 -4.68 8.01
CA HIS A 101 7.14 -5.16 7.17
C HIS A 101 6.11 -5.99 7.95
N GLY A 102 4.85 -5.55 7.95
CA GLY A 102 3.76 -6.21 8.67
C GLY A 102 3.87 -6.19 10.20
N ALA A 103 4.79 -5.39 10.77
CA ALA A 103 5.05 -5.35 12.20
C ALA A 103 4.37 -4.18 12.93
N SER A 104 3.63 -3.33 12.23
CA SER A 104 2.97 -2.15 12.83
C SER A 104 2.11 -2.48 14.03
N TYR A 105 1.33 -3.56 13.95
CA TYR A 105 0.49 -4.08 15.02
C TYR A 105 1.29 -4.53 16.25
N LEU A 106 2.49 -5.11 16.06
CA LEU A 106 3.33 -5.63 17.14
C LEU A 106 4.13 -4.52 17.85
N VAL A 107 4.52 -3.49 17.10
CA VAL A 107 5.37 -2.39 17.60
C VAL A 107 4.55 -1.36 18.38
N ASP A 108 3.37 -1.00 17.88
CA ASP A 108 2.49 -0.02 18.53
C ASP A 108 1.04 -0.52 18.53
N TYR A 109 0.80 -1.54 19.36
CA TYR A 109 -0.48 -2.25 19.45
C TYR A 109 -1.66 -1.32 19.74
N ASP A 110 -1.51 -0.46 20.75
CA ASP A 110 -2.62 0.38 21.22
C ASP A 110 -3.02 1.41 20.17
N ARG A 111 -2.06 2.07 19.55
CA ARG A 111 -2.29 3.05 18.50
C ARG A 111 -2.84 2.39 17.25
N TYR A 112 -2.26 1.26 16.84
CA TYR A 112 -2.75 0.48 15.69
C TYR A 112 -4.21 0.06 15.89
N ARG A 113 -4.50 -0.60 17.03
CA ARG A 113 -5.85 -1.08 17.35
C ARG A 113 -6.85 0.07 17.41
N LYS A 114 -6.47 1.18 18.07
CA LYS A 114 -7.34 2.36 18.15
C LYS A 114 -7.65 2.91 16.77
N THR A 115 -6.64 3.14 15.93
CA THR A 115 -6.79 3.69 14.58
C THR A 115 -7.69 2.80 13.71
N VAL A 116 -7.43 1.49 13.70
CA VAL A 116 -8.24 0.54 12.91
C VAL A 116 -9.68 0.47 13.44
N SER A 117 -9.87 0.41 14.76
CA SER A 117 -11.22 0.36 15.36
C SER A 117 -12.02 1.63 15.08
N ASP A 118 -11.39 2.80 15.17
CA ASP A 118 -12.05 4.08 14.89
C ASP A 118 -12.39 4.19 13.40
N PHE A 119 -11.50 3.74 12.51
CA PHE A 119 -11.77 3.66 11.08
C PHE A 119 -12.97 2.76 10.77
N VAL A 120 -12.99 1.53 11.32
CA VAL A 120 -14.09 0.58 11.10
C VAL A 120 -15.41 1.15 11.62
N ARG A 121 -15.41 1.74 12.83
CA ARG A 121 -16.60 2.32 13.43
C ARG A 121 -17.19 3.44 12.56
N ARG A 122 -16.38 4.44 12.17
CA ARG A 122 -16.88 5.56 11.35
C ARG A 122 -17.30 5.13 9.94
N THR A 123 -16.67 4.06 9.40
CA THR A 123 -17.01 3.55 8.06
C THR A 123 -18.30 2.75 8.05
N LEU A 124 -18.55 1.94 9.10
CA LEU A 124 -19.77 1.11 9.21
C LEU A 124 -20.95 1.88 9.81
N HIS A 125 -20.69 2.92 10.62
CA HIS A 125 -21.72 3.72 11.29
C HIS A 125 -21.48 5.21 11.02
N PRO A 126 -21.74 5.67 9.77
CA PRO A 126 -21.43 7.05 9.38
C PRO A 126 -22.30 8.12 10.05
N GLU A 127 -23.29 7.71 10.85
CA GLU A 127 -24.26 8.59 11.55
C GLU A 127 -24.07 8.58 13.09
N GLY A 128 -22.83 8.48 13.55
CA GLY A 128 -22.50 8.55 14.97
C GLY A 128 -21.92 9.91 15.37
#